data_225d3cf94c83dce884eacd6e231ead05
#
_entry.id   225d3cf94c83dce884eacd6e231ead05
#
_cell.length_a   1.000
_cell.length_b   1.000
_cell.length_c   1.000
_cell.angle_alpha   90.00
_cell.angle_beta   90.00
_cell.angle_gamma   90.00
#
_symmetry.space_group_name_H-M   'P 1'
#
loop_
_entity.id
_entity.type
_entity.pdbx_description
1 polymer ?
#
loop_
_entity_poly.entity_id
_entity_poly.type
_entity_poly.pdbx_seq_one_letter_code
_entity_poly.pdbx_strand_id
1 'polypeptide(L)'
;AIADVPQHLEVTKDYFVGSASFDEALFEIAPGIAATLVEEARVRLEAMDADALAYKQADPDYFNPYSLSIQWTLEAAAGDLISLEGFTAAYSGGAHGNYGTDARIYSLKSAKQVSLRALLTDPAAAMAESLPFVLSDIAQQRTEKVGGGASAETFRAETADAVSADTMLSGELGLVASTQAGTFGGFVVHFAPYEIGSYAEGAYKAVVPQSVFRDFLKPDYAALFAGEPVTED
;
A
#
# COMPACT_ATOMS: atom_id res chain seq x y z
N ALA A 1 25.84 -17.01 -1.57
CA ALA A 1 25.39 -16.41 -2.81
C ALA A 1 23.88 -16.44 -2.77
N ILE A 2 23.22 -15.27 -2.69
CA ILE A 2 21.78 -15.15 -2.95
C ILE A 2 21.68 -15.49 -4.44
N ALA A 3 20.96 -16.58 -4.77
CA ALA A 3 20.70 -16.97 -6.13
C ALA A 3 20.12 -15.76 -6.88
N ASP A 4 20.32 -15.72 -8.20
CA ASP A 4 19.84 -14.65 -9.07
C ASP A 4 18.30 -14.51 -8.92
N VAL A 5 17.89 -13.65 -7.99
CA VAL A 5 16.47 -13.44 -7.68
C VAL A 5 15.93 -12.52 -8.76
N PRO A 6 14.93 -12.95 -9.54
CA PRO A 6 14.46 -12.18 -10.67
C PRO A 6 13.70 -10.93 -10.22
N GLN A 7 13.93 -9.80 -10.89
CA GLN A 7 13.18 -8.56 -10.69
C GLN A 7 11.79 -8.58 -11.34
N HIS A 8 11.56 -9.54 -12.24
CA HIS A 8 10.27 -9.71 -12.92
C HIS A 8 9.92 -11.19 -13.00
N LEU A 9 8.63 -11.46 -12.78
CA LEU A 9 8.01 -12.77 -13.02
C LEU A 9 6.92 -12.58 -14.09
N GLU A 10 6.84 -13.51 -15.03
CA GLU A 10 5.81 -13.50 -16.06
C GLU A 10 5.29 -14.92 -16.31
N VAL A 11 3.99 -15.03 -16.45
CA VAL A 11 3.28 -16.25 -16.87
C VAL A 11 2.27 -15.87 -17.94
N THR A 12 2.34 -16.49 -19.10
CA THR A 12 1.37 -16.27 -20.20
C THR A 12 0.85 -17.59 -20.70
N LYS A 13 -0.45 -17.81 -20.51
CA LYS A 13 -1.22 -18.97 -20.98
C LYS A 13 -2.53 -18.46 -21.58
N ASP A 14 -3.21 -19.31 -22.35
CA ASP A 14 -4.48 -18.96 -22.98
C ASP A 14 -5.64 -18.74 -21.98
N TYR A 15 -5.44 -19.11 -20.73
CA TYR A 15 -6.39 -18.98 -19.64
C TYR A 15 -5.91 -18.11 -18.48
N PHE A 16 -4.62 -17.74 -18.45
CA PHE A 16 -4.06 -16.92 -17.37
C PHE A 16 -2.91 -16.06 -17.87
N VAL A 17 -2.92 -14.79 -17.49
CA VAL A 17 -1.78 -13.86 -17.64
C VAL A 17 -1.40 -13.33 -16.27
N GLY A 18 -0.19 -13.61 -15.84
CA GLY A 18 0.34 -13.18 -14.54
C GLY A 18 1.66 -12.44 -14.69
N SER A 19 1.86 -11.40 -13.88
CA SER A 19 3.12 -10.69 -13.79
C SER A 19 3.40 -10.22 -12.37
N ALA A 20 4.69 -10.14 -12.03
CA ALA A 20 5.13 -9.42 -10.84
C ALA A 20 6.39 -8.62 -11.15
N SER A 21 6.47 -7.39 -10.65
CA SER A 21 7.61 -6.50 -10.81
C SER A 21 8.02 -5.89 -9.48
N PHE A 22 9.32 -5.65 -9.33
CA PHE A 22 9.90 -5.18 -8.08
C PHE A 22 10.92 -4.09 -8.40
N ASP A 23 10.93 -3.04 -7.59
CA ASP A 23 11.88 -1.93 -7.70
C ASP A 23 13.33 -2.45 -7.61
N GLU A 24 14.18 -2.03 -8.55
CA GLU A 24 15.58 -2.40 -8.61
C GLU A 24 16.35 -2.02 -7.34
N ALA A 25 16.07 -0.84 -6.79
CA ALA A 25 16.69 -0.34 -5.57
C ALA A 25 16.47 -1.27 -4.37
N LEU A 26 15.35 -2.01 -4.33
CA LEU A 26 15.08 -2.97 -3.27
C LEU A 26 16.09 -4.12 -3.26
N PHE A 27 16.54 -4.59 -4.43
CA PHE A 27 17.54 -5.67 -4.53
C PHE A 27 18.92 -5.19 -4.09
N GLU A 28 19.22 -3.90 -4.25
CA GLU A 28 20.50 -3.32 -3.82
C GLU A 28 20.54 -3.16 -2.31
N ILE A 29 19.47 -2.61 -1.69
CA ILE A 29 19.48 -2.23 -0.27
C ILE A 29 18.96 -3.31 0.67
N ALA A 30 18.09 -4.21 0.20
CA ALA A 30 17.40 -5.22 1.02
C ALA A 30 17.20 -6.56 0.27
N PRO A 31 18.25 -7.20 -0.25
CA PRO A 31 18.12 -8.39 -1.12
C PRO A 31 17.37 -9.56 -0.47
N GLY A 32 17.45 -9.71 0.85
CA GLY A 32 16.69 -10.73 1.59
C GLY A 32 15.19 -10.46 1.63
N ILE A 33 14.79 -9.18 1.75
CA ILE A 33 13.39 -8.77 1.71
C ILE A 33 12.87 -8.91 0.27
N ALA A 34 13.66 -8.48 -0.73
CA ALA A 34 13.33 -8.67 -2.15
C ALA A 34 13.06 -10.14 -2.47
N ALA A 35 13.93 -11.06 -2.04
CA ALA A 35 13.75 -12.50 -2.25
C ALA A 35 12.44 -13.02 -1.61
N THR A 36 12.09 -12.54 -0.44
CA THR A 36 10.82 -12.90 0.23
C THR A 36 9.61 -12.44 -0.57
N LEU A 37 9.61 -11.19 -1.04
CA LEU A 37 8.50 -10.65 -1.85
C LEU A 37 8.37 -11.34 -3.20
N VAL A 38 9.48 -11.68 -3.84
CA VAL A 38 9.49 -12.47 -5.09
C VAL A 38 8.87 -13.85 -4.88
N GLU A 39 9.20 -14.52 -3.76
CA GLU A 39 8.62 -15.82 -3.45
C GLU A 39 7.12 -15.72 -3.12
N GLU A 40 6.70 -14.72 -2.36
CA GLU A 40 5.28 -14.46 -2.10
C GLU A 40 4.51 -14.23 -3.42
N ALA A 41 5.07 -13.44 -4.34
CA ALA A 41 4.45 -13.20 -5.64
C ALA A 41 4.39 -14.48 -6.49
N ARG A 42 5.45 -15.31 -6.48
CA ARG A 42 5.47 -16.60 -7.19
C ARG A 42 4.33 -17.51 -6.71
N VAL A 43 4.18 -17.67 -5.39
CA VAL A 43 3.13 -18.49 -4.81
C VAL A 43 1.73 -17.98 -5.21
N ARG A 44 1.53 -16.66 -5.23
CA ARG A 44 0.25 -16.07 -5.65
C ARG A 44 -0.04 -16.30 -7.13
N LEU A 45 0.97 -16.15 -8.00
CA LEU A 45 0.86 -16.42 -9.44
C LEU A 45 0.52 -17.89 -9.70
N GLU A 46 1.21 -18.82 -9.03
CA GLU A 46 0.97 -20.26 -9.16
C GLU A 46 -0.43 -20.66 -8.67
N ALA A 47 -0.89 -20.07 -7.55
CA ALA A 47 -2.22 -20.35 -7.04
C ALA A 47 -3.32 -19.88 -8.03
N MET A 48 -3.20 -18.66 -8.56
CA MET A 48 -4.20 -18.13 -9.50
C MET A 48 -4.15 -18.84 -10.86
N ASP A 49 -2.99 -19.27 -11.32
CA ASP A 49 -2.84 -20.13 -12.50
C ASP A 49 -3.60 -21.47 -12.34
N ALA A 50 -3.44 -22.12 -11.19
CA ALA A 50 -4.12 -23.36 -10.87
C ALA A 50 -5.64 -23.18 -10.79
N ASP A 51 -6.11 -22.12 -10.16
CA ASP A 51 -7.52 -21.78 -10.04
C ASP A 51 -8.15 -21.49 -11.41
N ALA A 52 -7.46 -20.72 -12.26
CA ALA A 52 -7.90 -20.42 -13.62
C ALA A 52 -8.03 -21.69 -14.48
N LEU A 53 -7.05 -22.60 -14.40
CA LEU A 53 -7.10 -23.88 -15.11
C LEU A 53 -8.25 -24.75 -14.64
N ALA A 54 -8.45 -24.85 -13.31
CA ALA A 54 -9.52 -25.64 -12.74
C ALA A 54 -10.90 -25.12 -13.15
N TYR A 55 -11.12 -23.80 -13.14
CA TYR A 55 -12.37 -23.21 -13.57
C TYR A 55 -12.61 -23.39 -15.08
N LYS A 56 -11.58 -23.17 -15.91
CA LYS A 56 -11.67 -23.43 -17.35
C LYS A 56 -12.08 -24.89 -17.68
N GLN A 57 -11.58 -25.86 -16.90
CA GLN A 57 -11.92 -27.26 -17.08
C GLN A 57 -13.34 -27.60 -16.61
N ALA A 58 -13.80 -26.94 -15.54
CA ALA A 58 -15.11 -27.19 -14.96
C ALA A 58 -16.25 -26.54 -15.76
N ASP A 59 -16.02 -25.35 -16.33
CA ASP A 59 -17.06 -24.56 -17.02
C ASP A 59 -16.48 -23.77 -18.20
N PRO A 60 -16.07 -24.47 -19.28
CA PRO A 60 -15.35 -23.86 -20.40
C PRO A 60 -16.21 -22.85 -21.20
N ASP A 61 -17.53 -23.00 -21.20
CA ASP A 61 -18.43 -22.14 -21.96
C ASP A 61 -18.62 -20.74 -21.34
N TYR A 62 -18.40 -20.61 -20.03
CA TYR A 62 -18.53 -19.36 -19.27
C TYR A 62 -17.20 -18.84 -18.72
N PHE A 63 -16.11 -19.53 -19.02
CA PHE A 63 -14.78 -19.14 -18.55
C PHE A 63 -14.27 -17.88 -19.28
N ASN A 64 -13.78 -16.93 -18.50
CA ASN A 64 -12.99 -15.80 -19.00
C ASN A 64 -11.56 -15.91 -18.46
N PRO A 65 -10.52 -15.65 -19.28
CA PRO A 65 -9.14 -15.71 -18.83
C PRO A 65 -8.85 -14.85 -17.60
N TYR A 66 -8.15 -15.42 -16.64
CA TYR A 66 -7.76 -14.72 -15.41
C TYR A 66 -6.52 -13.86 -15.63
N SER A 67 -6.36 -12.82 -14.82
CA SER A 67 -5.12 -12.06 -14.79
C SER A 67 -4.74 -11.65 -13.36
N LEU A 68 -3.42 -11.56 -13.10
CA LEU A 68 -2.85 -11.08 -11.86
C LEU A 68 -1.62 -10.23 -12.15
N SER A 69 -1.60 -9.00 -11.67
CA SER A 69 -0.43 -8.12 -11.67
C SER A 69 -0.07 -7.73 -10.26
N ILE A 70 1.20 -7.86 -9.90
CA ILE A 70 1.75 -7.49 -8.58
C ILE A 70 2.92 -6.55 -8.83
N GLN A 71 2.97 -5.45 -8.09
CA GLN A 71 4.08 -4.51 -8.14
C GLN A 71 4.50 -4.13 -6.72
N TRP A 72 5.82 -4.06 -6.48
CA TRP A 72 6.38 -3.54 -5.24
C TRP A 72 7.36 -2.42 -5.54
N THR A 73 7.16 -1.28 -4.89
CA THR A 73 7.96 -0.06 -5.03
C THR A 73 8.59 0.30 -3.68
N LEU A 74 9.82 0.77 -3.72
CA LEU A 74 10.51 1.34 -2.57
C LEU A 74 10.09 2.82 -2.43
N GLU A 75 9.26 3.11 -1.44
CA GLU A 75 8.74 4.46 -1.21
C GLU A 75 9.71 5.36 -0.43
N ALA A 76 10.36 4.80 0.58
CA ALA A 76 11.27 5.55 1.43
C ALA A 76 12.25 4.66 2.19
N ALA A 77 13.41 5.21 2.54
CA ALA A 77 14.41 4.57 3.39
C ALA A 77 15.07 5.58 4.32
N ALA A 78 15.16 5.26 5.61
CA ALA A 78 15.88 6.06 6.59
C ALA A 78 16.39 5.16 7.72
N GLY A 79 17.69 5.26 8.03
CA GLY A 79 18.34 4.47 9.08
C GLY A 79 18.17 2.97 8.86
N ASP A 80 17.52 2.30 9.80
CA ASP A 80 17.24 0.84 9.74
C ASP A 80 15.89 0.50 9.09
N LEU A 81 15.10 1.48 8.69
CA LEU A 81 13.75 1.26 8.17
C LEU A 81 13.66 1.52 6.67
N ILE A 82 12.90 0.69 5.99
CA ILE A 82 12.41 0.92 4.63
C ILE A 82 10.89 0.80 4.60
N SER A 83 10.26 1.57 3.73
CA SER A 83 8.84 1.51 3.45
C SER A 83 8.62 1.09 2.00
N LEU A 84 7.74 0.13 1.79
CA LEU A 84 7.38 -0.39 0.48
C LEU A 84 5.89 -0.18 0.25
N GLU A 85 5.53 0.18 -0.98
CA GLU A 85 4.16 0.17 -1.47
C GLU A 85 3.99 -1.02 -2.41
N GLY A 86 2.94 -1.81 -2.19
CA GLY A 86 2.51 -2.90 -3.04
C GLY A 86 1.25 -2.52 -3.79
N PHE A 87 1.19 -2.82 -5.08
CA PHE A 87 -0.02 -2.73 -5.87
C PHE A 87 -0.37 -4.10 -6.45
N THR A 88 -1.62 -4.50 -6.31
CA THR A 88 -2.13 -5.75 -6.89
C THR A 88 -3.40 -5.46 -7.68
N ALA A 89 -3.43 -5.92 -8.93
CA ALA A 89 -4.64 -5.95 -9.74
C ALA A 89 -4.94 -7.39 -10.17
N ALA A 90 -6.18 -7.83 -10.04
CA ALA A 90 -6.60 -9.18 -10.35
C ALA A 90 -7.96 -9.21 -11.06
N TYR A 91 -8.11 -10.12 -12.02
CA TYR A 91 -9.38 -10.45 -12.67
C TYR A 91 -9.57 -11.96 -12.66
N SER A 92 -10.70 -12.40 -12.16
CA SER A 92 -11.06 -13.82 -12.02
C SER A 92 -12.42 -14.16 -12.67
N GLY A 93 -12.69 -13.56 -13.83
CA GLY A 93 -13.88 -13.89 -14.63
C GLY A 93 -15.17 -13.17 -14.28
N GLY A 94 -15.16 -12.22 -13.31
CA GLY A 94 -16.34 -11.43 -12.93
C GLY A 94 -16.66 -10.27 -13.87
N ALA A 95 -17.53 -9.37 -13.44
CA ALA A 95 -17.95 -8.20 -14.22
C ALA A 95 -16.81 -7.18 -14.42
N HIS A 96 -15.88 -7.07 -13.48
CA HIS A 96 -14.71 -6.21 -13.52
C HIS A 96 -13.56 -6.81 -12.68
N GLY A 97 -12.35 -6.33 -12.90
CA GLY A 97 -11.21 -6.63 -12.05
C GLY A 97 -11.31 -5.94 -10.69
N ASN A 98 -10.50 -6.41 -9.75
CA ASN A 98 -10.28 -5.75 -8.46
C ASN A 98 -8.81 -5.35 -8.36
N TYR A 99 -8.55 -4.30 -7.60
CA TYR A 99 -7.20 -3.88 -7.28
C TYR A 99 -7.12 -3.34 -5.85
N GLY A 100 -5.94 -3.31 -5.30
CA GLY A 100 -5.67 -2.76 -3.98
C GLY A 100 -4.20 -2.45 -3.79
N THR A 101 -3.92 -1.68 -2.76
CA THR A 101 -2.59 -1.34 -2.31
C THR A 101 -2.27 -2.10 -1.02
N ASP A 102 -1.00 -2.38 -0.81
CA ASP A 102 -0.41 -2.93 0.41
C ASP A 102 0.73 -1.98 0.82
N ALA A 103 0.93 -1.74 2.10
CA ALA A 103 2.04 -0.94 2.59
C ALA A 103 2.79 -1.70 3.68
N ARG A 104 4.10 -1.82 3.53
CA ARG A 104 4.93 -2.58 4.47
C ARG A 104 6.17 -1.80 4.88
N ILE A 105 6.41 -1.76 6.18
CA ILE A 105 7.63 -1.22 6.75
C ILE A 105 8.50 -2.40 7.19
N TYR A 106 9.78 -2.40 6.84
CA TYR A 106 10.72 -3.42 7.24
C TYR A 106 11.92 -2.83 7.98
N SER A 107 12.46 -3.57 8.94
CA SER A 107 13.80 -3.32 9.50
C SER A 107 14.84 -4.04 8.62
N LEU A 108 15.82 -3.30 8.14
CA LEU A 108 16.94 -3.84 7.36
C LEU A 108 17.80 -4.80 8.18
N LYS A 109 18.00 -4.50 9.48
CA LYS A 109 18.83 -5.33 10.37
C LYS A 109 18.22 -6.70 10.63
N SER A 110 16.91 -6.75 10.84
CA SER A 110 16.22 -8.00 11.17
C SER A 110 15.58 -8.68 9.98
N ALA A 111 15.45 -7.99 8.83
CA ALA A 111 14.65 -8.36 7.67
C ALA A 111 13.20 -8.72 8.02
N LYS A 112 12.66 -8.15 9.10
CA LYS A 112 11.29 -8.41 9.56
C LYS A 112 10.41 -7.18 9.32
N GLN A 113 9.16 -7.44 9.04
CA GLN A 113 8.13 -6.40 8.97
C GLN A 113 7.94 -5.76 10.35
N VAL A 114 7.80 -4.44 10.36
CA VAL A 114 7.56 -3.59 11.53
C VAL A 114 6.28 -2.81 11.29
N SER A 115 5.36 -2.82 12.23
CA SER A 115 4.16 -1.98 12.12
C SER A 115 4.46 -0.53 12.53
N LEU A 116 3.76 0.45 11.94
CA LEU A 116 3.84 1.85 12.39
C LEU A 116 3.53 1.96 13.90
N ARG A 117 2.60 1.14 14.41
CA ARG A 117 2.29 1.02 15.84
C ARG A 117 3.54 0.78 16.70
N ALA A 118 4.49 -0.01 16.21
CA ALA A 118 5.71 -0.33 16.96
C ALA A 118 6.67 0.85 17.11
N LEU A 119 6.55 1.88 16.27
CA LEU A 119 7.36 3.08 16.30
C LEU A 119 6.82 4.13 17.30
N LEU A 120 5.58 3.99 17.77
CA LEU A 120 4.85 4.98 18.56
C LEU A 120 4.81 4.59 20.05
N THR A 121 4.82 5.58 20.92
CA THR A 121 4.64 5.45 22.38
C THR A 121 3.16 5.29 22.71
N ASP A 122 2.29 6.06 22.04
CA ASP A 122 0.82 5.97 22.13
C ASP A 122 0.22 5.99 20.73
N PRO A 123 0.05 4.79 20.11
CA PRO A 123 -0.48 4.69 18.75
C PRO A 123 -1.92 5.22 18.62
N ALA A 124 -2.75 5.05 19.64
CA ALA A 124 -4.14 5.50 19.59
C ALA A 124 -4.23 7.03 19.59
N ALA A 125 -3.47 7.70 20.45
CA ALA A 125 -3.40 9.15 20.48
C ALA A 125 -2.80 9.72 19.19
N ALA A 126 -1.74 9.12 18.65
CA ALA A 126 -1.14 9.52 17.38
C ALA A 126 -2.15 9.45 16.22
N MET A 127 -2.96 8.39 16.14
CA MET A 127 -4.00 8.27 15.11
C MET A 127 -5.15 9.27 15.34
N ALA A 128 -5.53 9.52 16.58
CA ALA A 128 -6.56 10.51 16.89
C ALA A 128 -6.15 11.93 16.45
N GLU A 129 -4.89 12.32 16.67
CA GLU A 129 -4.34 13.60 16.17
C GLU A 129 -4.22 13.64 14.64
N SER A 130 -3.98 12.49 14.00
CA SER A 130 -3.82 12.38 12.55
C SER A 130 -5.16 12.35 11.80
N LEU A 131 -6.23 11.87 12.43
CA LEU A 131 -7.54 11.68 11.80
C LEU A 131 -8.10 12.93 11.12
N PRO A 132 -8.06 14.15 11.70
CA PRO A 132 -8.55 15.36 11.04
C PRO A 132 -7.85 15.66 9.70
N PHE A 133 -6.54 15.33 9.59
CA PHE A 133 -5.77 15.49 8.35
C PHE A 133 -6.26 14.52 7.29
N VAL A 134 -6.38 13.24 7.65
CA VAL A 134 -6.85 12.19 6.75
C VAL A 134 -8.25 12.51 6.22
N LEU A 135 -9.18 12.90 7.10
CA LEU A 135 -10.55 13.26 6.70
C LEU A 135 -10.58 14.47 5.77
N SER A 136 -9.71 15.45 5.99
CA SER A 136 -9.65 16.66 5.17
C SER A 136 -9.06 16.38 3.78
N ASP A 137 -7.98 15.59 3.73
CA ASP A 137 -7.30 15.22 2.49
C ASP A 137 -8.20 14.35 1.60
N ILE A 138 -8.81 13.31 2.16
CA ILE A 138 -9.76 12.46 1.44
C ILE A 138 -10.97 13.26 0.93
N ALA A 139 -11.51 14.17 1.74
CA ALA A 139 -12.64 15.01 1.33
C ALA A 139 -12.29 15.91 0.13
N GLN A 140 -11.08 16.45 0.09
CA GLN A 140 -10.58 17.22 -1.05
C GLN A 140 -10.47 16.33 -2.29
N GLN A 141 -9.81 15.18 -2.19
CA GLN A 141 -9.68 14.23 -3.30
C GLN A 141 -11.04 13.78 -3.84
N ARG A 142 -12.02 13.52 -2.97
CA ARG A 142 -13.38 13.17 -3.37
C ARG A 142 -14.07 14.32 -4.12
N THR A 143 -13.87 15.56 -3.68
CA THR A 143 -14.41 16.73 -4.37
C THR A 143 -13.88 16.84 -5.80
N GLU A 144 -12.59 16.56 -6.00
CA GLU A 144 -11.93 16.58 -7.31
C GLU A 144 -12.36 15.42 -8.21
N LYS A 145 -12.43 14.19 -7.65
CA LYS A 145 -12.77 12.97 -8.42
C LYS A 145 -14.24 12.87 -8.78
N VAL A 146 -15.14 13.16 -7.83
CA VAL A 146 -16.56 12.92 -8.01
C VAL A 146 -17.23 14.10 -8.69
N GLY A 147 -16.83 15.32 -8.35
CA GLY A 147 -17.50 16.54 -8.85
C GLY A 147 -18.96 16.62 -8.39
N GLY A 148 -19.82 17.15 -9.24
CA GLY A 148 -21.28 17.01 -9.08
C GLY A 148 -21.94 17.88 -8.01
N GLY A 149 -21.21 18.83 -7.38
CA GLY A 149 -21.79 19.83 -6.50
C GLY A 149 -21.87 19.47 -5.02
N ALA A 150 -21.40 18.28 -4.60
CA ALA A 150 -21.20 17.98 -3.19
C ALA A 150 -19.99 18.77 -2.65
N SER A 151 -20.11 19.30 -1.44
CA SER A 151 -19.04 20.10 -0.82
C SER A 151 -18.00 19.19 -0.15
N ALA A 152 -16.79 19.71 0.04
CA ALA A 152 -15.77 19.02 0.84
C ALA A 152 -16.25 18.72 2.28
N GLU A 153 -17.11 19.56 2.85
CA GLU A 153 -17.73 19.31 4.16
C GLU A 153 -18.65 18.08 4.14
N THR A 154 -19.45 17.92 3.08
CA THR A 154 -20.29 16.73 2.89
C THR A 154 -19.42 15.47 2.78
N PHE A 155 -18.42 15.49 1.92
CA PHE A 155 -17.51 14.36 1.77
C PHE A 155 -16.72 14.05 3.03
N ARG A 156 -16.34 15.09 3.80
CA ARG A 156 -15.66 14.88 5.08
C ARG A 156 -16.56 14.18 6.10
N ALA A 157 -17.83 14.56 6.18
CA ALA A 157 -18.80 13.90 7.06
C ALA A 157 -19.01 12.42 6.66
N GLU A 158 -19.22 12.16 5.36
CA GLU A 158 -19.38 10.79 4.86
C GLU A 158 -18.10 9.94 5.09
N THR A 159 -16.91 10.52 4.89
CA THR A 159 -15.65 9.81 5.13
C THR A 159 -15.48 9.50 6.63
N ALA A 160 -15.93 10.38 7.53
CA ALA A 160 -15.86 10.14 8.97
C ALA A 160 -16.75 8.98 9.46
N ASP A 161 -17.74 8.56 8.66
CA ASP A 161 -18.53 7.36 8.97
C ASP A 161 -17.72 6.05 8.67
N ALA A 162 -16.78 6.11 7.74
CA ALA A 162 -15.96 4.97 7.33
C ALA A 162 -14.59 4.94 8.01
N VAL A 163 -14.00 6.10 8.31
CA VAL A 163 -12.62 6.24 8.80
C VAL A 163 -12.59 6.73 10.25
N SER A 164 -11.94 5.96 11.09
CA SER A 164 -11.67 6.29 12.51
C SER A 164 -10.19 6.08 12.82
N ALA A 165 -9.73 6.53 13.98
CA ALA A 165 -8.39 6.27 14.47
C ALA A 165 -8.07 4.75 14.53
N ASP A 166 -9.05 3.93 14.93
CA ASP A 166 -8.89 2.48 15.03
C ASP A 166 -8.82 1.80 13.65
N THR A 167 -9.65 2.23 12.69
CA THR A 167 -9.57 1.70 11.31
C THR A 167 -8.28 2.09 10.63
N MET A 168 -7.79 3.32 10.81
CA MET A 168 -6.47 3.75 10.32
C MET A 168 -5.34 2.89 10.90
N LEU A 169 -5.38 2.63 12.21
CA LEU A 169 -4.33 1.86 12.89
C LEU A 169 -4.28 0.38 12.49
N SER A 170 -5.38 -0.16 12.01
CA SER A 170 -5.48 -1.54 11.49
C SER A 170 -5.37 -1.62 9.97
N GLY A 171 -5.29 -0.49 9.27
CA GLY A 171 -5.18 -0.41 7.82
C GLY A 171 -3.74 -0.53 7.30
N GLU A 172 -3.60 -0.35 6.00
CA GLU A 172 -2.32 -0.36 5.30
C GLU A 172 -1.58 0.97 5.52
N LEU A 173 -0.53 0.94 6.32
CA LEU A 173 0.26 2.10 6.72
C LEU A 173 1.70 1.98 6.24
N GLY A 174 2.15 2.97 5.46
CA GLY A 174 3.53 3.11 4.98
C GLY A 174 4.20 4.39 5.48
N LEU A 175 5.50 4.50 5.28
CA LEU A 175 6.27 5.73 5.53
C LEU A 175 6.60 6.40 4.20
N VAL A 176 6.56 7.72 4.17
CA VAL A 176 6.84 8.50 2.96
C VAL A 176 8.16 9.24 3.06
N ALA A 177 8.81 9.42 1.91
CA ALA A 177 10.06 10.17 1.81
C ALA A 177 9.89 11.62 2.30
N SER A 178 10.99 12.22 2.71
CA SER A 178 11.03 13.60 3.20
C SER A 178 11.79 14.52 2.25
N THR A 179 11.43 15.81 2.27
CA THR A 179 12.25 16.89 1.72
C THR A 179 13.64 16.97 2.34
N GLN A 180 13.84 16.40 3.53
CA GLN A 180 15.14 16.22 4.17
C GLN A 180 15.66 14.81 3.90
N ALA A 181 16.73 14.71 3.12
CA ALA A 181 17.32 13.43 2.74
C ALA A 181 17.64 12.53 3.94
N GLY A 182 17.37 11.22 3.81
CA GLY A 182 17.64 10.22 4.85
C GLY A 182 16.69 10.25 6.05
N THR A 183 15.53 10.92 5.89
CA THR A 183 14.46 10.93 6.89
C THR A 183 13.12 10.63 6.26
N PHE A 184 12.12 10.31 7.07
CA PHE A 184 10.71 10.19 6.67
C PHE A 184 9.99 11.50 6.93
N GLY A 185 9.19 11.96 5.96
CA GLY A 185 8.36 13.17 6.06
C GLY A 185 7.03 12.93 6.76
N GLY A 186 6.59 11.68 6.86
CA GLY A 186 5.31 11.32 7.42
C GLY A 186 4.97 9.85 7.23
N PHE A 187 3.69 9.53 7.40
CA PHE A 187 3.14 8.24 7.01
C PHE A 187 1.99 8.41 6.02
N VAL A 188 1.72 7.36 5.26
CA VAL A 188 0.58 7.28 4.34
C VAL A 188 -0.40 6.22 4.84
N VAL A 189 -1.69 6.50 4.69
CA VAL A 189 -2.80 5.55 4.87
C VAL A 189 -3.38 5.25 3.51
N HIS A 190 -3.53 3.97 3.17
CA HIS A 190 -4.16 3.53 1.94
C HIS A 190 -5.58 3.02 2.22
N PHE A 191 -6.48 3.31 1.31
CA PHE A 191 -7.86 2.85 1.32
C PHE A 191 -8.18 2.21 -0.03
N ALA A 192 -8.55 0.95 -0.01
CA ALA A 192 -8.95 0.22 -1.21
C ALA A 192 -10.28 0.76 -1.79
N PRO A 193 -10.59 0.45 -3.06
CA PRO A 193 -11.92 0.71 -3.61
C PRO A 193 -13.00 0.12 -2.71
N TYR A 194 -14.10 0.83 -2.54
CA TYR A 194 -15.23 0.56 -1.62
C TYR A 194 -15.01 0.88 -0.14
N GLU A 195 -13.79 1.15 0.32
CA GLU A 195 -13.57 1.48 1.74
C GLU A 195 -14.07 2.89 2.09
N ILE A 196 -13.95 3.83 1.15
CA ILE A 196 -14.38 5.23 1.35
C ILE A 196 -15.61 5.57 0.53
N GLY A 197 -15.62 5.18 -0.73
CA GLY A 197 -16.65 5.53 -1.69
C GLY A 197 -16.97 4.38 -2.65
N SER A 198 -17.63 4.68 -3.74
CA SER A 198 -17.96 3.68 -4.76
C SER A 198 -16.72 3.16 -5.49
N TYR A 199 -16.81 1.99 -6.13
CA TYR A 199 -15.73 1.47 -6.97
C TYR A 199 -15.29 2.45 -8.07
N ALA A 200 -16.22 3.23 -8.61
CA ALA A 200 -15.93 4.23 -9.63
C ALA A 200 -15.05 5.40 -9.13
N GLU A 201 -15.06 5.67 -7.82
CA GLU A 201 -14.18 6.64 -7.20
C GLU A 201 -12.73 6.11 -7.07
N GLY A 202 -12.56 4.80 -7.08
CA GLY A 202 -11.25 4.13 -6.96
C GLY A 202 -10.71 4.11 -5.53
N ALA A 203 -9.40 3.87 -5.43
CA ALA A 203 -8.67 3.89 -4.17
C ALA A 203 -8.35 5.34 -3.74
N TYR A 204 -8.08 5.50 -2.44
CA TYR A 204 -7.62 6.75 -1.86
C TYR A 204 -6.34 6.53 -1.05
N LYS A 205 -5.51 7.56 -0.96
CA LYS A 205 -4.39 7.60 -0.02
C LYS A 205 -4.33 8.97 0.65
N ALA A 206 -4.01 9.01 1.93
CA ALA A 206 -3.83 10.24 2.68
C ALA A 206 -2.47 10.26 3.35
N VAL A 207 -1.74 11.36 3.21
CA VAL A 207 -0.42 11.54 3.80
C VAL A 207 -0.52 12.43 5.02
N VAL A 208 -0.03 11.92 6.15
CA VAL A 208 0.04 12.65 7.43
C VAL A 208 1.48 13.11 7.66
N PRO A 209 1.74 14.43 7.71
CA PRO A 209 3.07 14.95 7.98
C PRO A 209 3.59 14.52 9.35
N GLN A 210 4.89 14.28 9.47
CA GLN A 210 5.53 13.87 10.72
C GLN A 210 5.30 14.86 11.87
N SER A 211 5.14 16.14 11.58
CA SER A 211 4.86 17.19 12.57
C SER A 211 3.58 16.95 13.37
N VAL A 212 2.60 16.19 12.83
CA VAL A 212 1.33 15.89 13.49
C VAL A 212 1.49 14.84 14.59
N PHE A 213 2.32 13.83 14.37
CA PHE A 213 2.46 12.68 15.28
C PHE A 213 3.84 12.54 15.93
N ARG A 214 4.75 13.48 15.66
CA ARG A 214 6.14 13.45 16.11
C ARG A 214 6.30 13.23 17.62
N ASP A 215 5.45 13.85 18.42
CA ASP A 215 5.53 13.78 19.89
C ASP A 215 5.17 12.38 20.42
N PHE A 216 4.58 11.55 19.59
CA PHE A 216 4.28 10.15 19.89
C PHE A 216 5.35 9.17 19.42
N LEU A 217 6.39 9.61 18.71
CA LEU A 217 7.48 8.73 18.31
C LEU A 217 8.29 8.26 19.50
N LYS A 218 8.66 6.98 19.50
CA LYS A 218 9.63 6.47 20.46
C LYS A 218 10.99 7.15 20.23
N PRO A 219 11.79 7.41 21.27
CA PRO A 219 13.08 8.09 21.16
C PRO A 219 14.02 7.48 20.11
N ASP A 220 14.02 6.16 19.97
CA ASP A 220 14.87 5.41 19.02
C ASP A 220 14.54 5.72 17.55
N TYR A 221 13.33 6.18 17.27
CA TYR A 221 12.86 6.49 15.91
C TYR A 221 12.71 7.97 15.63
N ALA A 222 12.65 8.82 16.64
CA ALA A 222 12.36 10.26 16.49
C ALA A 222 13.33 10.97 15.53
N ALA A 223 14.62 10.57 15.53
CA ALA A 223 15.62 11.14 14.63
C ALA A 223 15.45 10.73 13.15
N LEU A 224 14.67 9.69 12.87
CA LEU A 224 14.38 9.25 11.49
C LEU A 224 13.26 10.06 10.82
N PHE A 225 12.59 10.96 11.56
CA PHE A 225 11.49 11.77 11.05
C PHE A 225 11.83 13.24 11.09
N ALA A 226 11.84 13.89 9.94
CA ALA A 226 12.11 15.33 9.80
C ALA A 226 11.64 15.81 8.42
N GLY A 227 11.60 17.14 8.21
CA GLY A 227 11.17 17.76 6.97
C GLY A 227 9.68 17.54 6.68
N GLU A 228 9.29 17.79 5.44
CA GLU A 228 7.92 17.63 4.96
C GLU A 228 7.82 16.39 4.07
N PRO A 229 6.63 15.76 3.96
CA PRO A 229 6.42 14.66 3.02
C PRO A 229 6.71 15.09 1.59
N VAL A 230 7.38 14.23 0.83
CA VAL A 230 7.41 14.33 -0.63
C VAL A 230 6.16 13.62 -1.13
N THR A 231 5.25 14.36 -1.76
CA THR A 231 4.07 13.82 -2.45
C THR A 231 4.36 13.83 -3.95
N GLU A 232 4.10 12.73 -4.62
CA GLU A 232 4.10 12.71 -6.08
C GLU A 232 2.87 13.49 -6.58
N ASP A 233 3.09 14.39 -7.53
CA ASP A 233 2.05 15.16 -8.23
C ASP A 233 1.22 14.30 -9.18
#